data_8b6eeae83be6ee4bb65cd48a2223e436
#
_entry.id   8b6eeae83be6ee4bb65cd48a2223e436
#
_cell.length_a   1.000
_cell.length_b   1.000
_cell.length_c   1.000
_cell.angle_alpha   90.00
_cell.angle_beta   90.00
_cell.angle_gamma   90.00
#
_symmetry.space_group_name_H-M   'P 1'
#
loop_
_entity.id
_entity.type
_entity.pdbx_description
1 polymer ?
#
loop_
_entity_poly.entity_id
_entity_poly.type
_entity_poly.pdbx_seq_one_letter_code
_entity_poly.pdbx_strand_id
1 'polypeptide(L)'
;VKNKLYRFRFRIAGWFFLLALSLPAWAQQKPAMELVLLGTGYPYPSAERAGPSCAVIVGESVFIVDAGRGTVMRLAAAEISWSSVKSVFITHLHSDHIDGLPDLFHSTWQFGSGMPFELYGPEGIEKVADGILQFYDADIHIRRDLTEKLPPRGAEINMHKVRDAMVYNLPDNVRITAFAVDHHPVEPAFGYRFDTGPSSIVITGDMRPNPNLDRFAEGADILVHEAYVRGGAQAENDESHPWTIYDYHSSAREAGRAAEKAKAKILVLTHLIPGNAPEQYFLDQARETFRGKIVVGRDLMRIPVPGSMNQ
;
A
#
# COMPACT_ATOMS: atom_id res chain seq x y z
N VAL A 1 34.96 -48.26 -76.08
CA VAL A 1 35.52 -46.97 -75.60
C VAL A 1 34.45 -45.91 -75.67
N LYS A 2 33.86 -45.43 -74.51
CA LYS A 2 32.86 -44.39 -74.46
C LYS A 2 33.32 -43.34 -73.47
N ASN A 3 33.56 -42.12 -73.95
CA ASN A 3 33.86 -40.92 -73.18
C ASN A 3 32.57 -40.40 -72.55
N LYS A 4 32.57 -40.23 -71.20
CA LYS A 4 31.55 -39.49 -70.48
C LYS A 4 32.14 -38.14 -70.13
N LEU A 5 31.54 -37.08 -70.69
CA LEU A 5 31.74 -35.69 -70.30
C LEU A 5 30.93 -35.41 -68.99
N TYR A 6 31.61 -35.01 -67.91
CA TYR A 6 31.01 -34.50 -66.69
C TYR A 6 30.81 -32.98 -66.83
N ARG A 7 29.54 -32.55 -66.80
CA ARG A 7 29.20 -31.14 -66.68
C ARG A 7 29.15 -30.77 -65.20
N PHE A 8 30.06 -29.90 -64.77
CA PHE A 8 29.97 -29.25 -63.42
C PHE A 8 28.93 -28.15 -63.47
N ARG A 9 27.93 -28.29 -62.64
CA ARG A 9 26.96 -27.20 -62.34
C ARG A 9 27.38 -26.52 -61.03
N PHE A 10 27.86 -25.29 -61.09
CA PHE A 10 28.05 -24.41 -59.93
C PHE A 10 26.68 -24.00 -59.41
N ARG A 11 26.33 -24.40 -58.18
CA ARG A 11 25.25 -23.83 -57.44
C ARG A 11 25.84 -22.74 -56.54
N ILE A 12 25.51 -21.47 -56.83
CA ILE A 12 25.78 -20.34 -55.95
C ILE A 12 24.71 -20.40 -54.88
N ALA A 13 25.09 -20.81 -53.68
CA ALA A 13 24.22 -20.68 -52.48
C ALA A 13 24.38 -19.28 -51.95
N GLY A 14 23.37 -18.43 -52.20
CA GLY A 14 23.28 -17.10 -51.59
C GLY A 14 22.95 -17.24 -50.11
N TRP A 15 23.89 -16.87 -49.26
CA TRP A 15 23.63 -16.72 -47.82
C TRP A 15 22.99 -15.35 -47.59
N PHE A 16 21.66 -15.34 -47.38
CA PHE A 16 21.00 -14.19 -46.82
C PHE A 16 21.30 -14.16 -45.32
N PHE A 17 22.22 -13.29 -44.89
CA PHE A 17 22.37 -12.91 -43.49
C PHE A 17 21.17 -12.02 -43.13
N LEU A 18 20.18 -12.58 -42.45
CA LEU A 18 19.19 -11.82 -41.71
C LEU A 18 19.89 -11.17 -40.51
N LEU A 19 20.28 -9.91 -40.65
CA LEU A 19 20.59 -9.07 -39.48
C LEU A 19 19.29 -8.88 -38.69
N ALA A 20 19.08 -9.69 -37.66
CA ALA A 20 18.13 -9.41 -36.65
C ALA A 20 18.64 -8.19 -35.85
N LEU A 21 18.14 -7.00 -36.20
CA LEU A 21 18.24 -5.82 -35.33
C LEU A 21 17.50 -6.13 -34.04
N SER A 22 18.22 -6.64 -33.06
CA SER A 22 17.73 -6.68 -31.68
C SER A 22 17.64 -5.22 -31.23
N LEU A 23 16.44 -4.66 -31.30
CA LEU A 23 16.12 -3.43 -30.60
C LEU A 23 16.45 -3.69 -29.11
N PRO A 24 17.25 -2.83 -28.46
CA PRO A 24 17.45 -2.97 -27.03
C PRO A 24 16.08 -2.89 -26.39
N ALA A 25 15.66 -3.96 -25.72
CA ALA A 25 14.55 -3.90 -24.80
C ALA A 25 14.96 -2.84 -23.77
N TRP A 26 14.37 -1.65 -23.88
CA TRP A 26 14.41 -0.67 -22.81
C TRP A 26 13.77 -1.38 -21.62
N ALA A 27 14.59 -1.95 -20.77
CA ALA A 27 14.14 -2.42 -19.46
C ALA A 27 13.47 -1.20 -18.83
N GLN A 28 12.15 -1.26 -18.69
CA GLN A 28 11.40 -0.20 -18.06
C GLN A 28 11.96 -0.10 -16.65
N GLN A 29 12.74 0.94 -16.41
CA GLN A 29 13.43 1.15 -15.15
C GLN A 29 12.35 1.30 -14.10
N LYS A 30 12.33 0.38 -13.10
CA LYS A 30 11.35 0.43 -12.00
C LYS A 30 11.48 1.80 -11.31
N PRO A 31 10.36 2.47 -10.96
CA PRO A 31 10.41 3.70 -10.21
C PRO A 31 11.15 3.47 -8.89
N ALA A 32 11.92 4.46 -8.43
CA ALA A 32 12.64 4.35 -7.16
C ALA A 32 11.65 4.21 -5.98
N MET A 33 10.43 4.75 -6.11
CA MET A 33 9.36 4.65 -5.12
C MET A 33 7.99 4.58 -5.82
N GLU A 34 7.15 3.67 -5.38
CA GLU A 34 5.80 3.45 -5.92
C GLU A 34 4.80 3.21 -4.80
N LEU A 35 3.60 3.77 -4.93
CA LEU A 35 2.44 3.45 -4.11
C LEU A 35 1.58 2.41 -4.83
N VAL A 36 1.17 1.35 -4.13
CA VAL A 36 0.13 0.42 -4.59
C VAL A 36 -1.01 0.44 -3.60
N LEU A 37 -2.22 0.73 -4.06
CA LEU A 37 -3.42 0.67 -3.25
C LEU A 37 -3.89 -0.79 -3.22
N LEU A 38 -3.71 -1.48 -2.09
CA LEU A 38 -4.15 -2.87 -1.93
C LEU A 38 -5.63 -2.92 -1.59
N GLY A 39 -6.13 -1.98 -0.80
CA GLY A 39 -7.52 -1.87 -0.46
C GLY A 39 -7.93 -0.42 -0.23
N THR A 40 -9.08 -0.04 -0.77
CA THR A 40 -9.60 1.34 -0.77
C THR A 40 -11.00 1.45 -0.16
N GLY A 41 -11.47 0.36 0.44
CA GLY A 41 -12.75 0.28 1.12
C GLY A 41 -12.71 0.84 2.53
N TYR A 42 -13.81 0.67 3.25
CA TYR A 42 -14.08 1.11 4.60
C TYR A 42 -14.71 -0.07 5.38
N PRO A 43 -15.19 0.06 6.64
CA PRO A 43 -15.67 -1.10 7.41
C PRO A 43 -16.75 -1.96 6.72
N TYR A 44 -17.59 -1.37 5.86
CA TYR A 44 -18.62 -2.12 5.15
C TYR A 44 -18.02 -3.04 4.08
N PRO A 45 -18.27 -4.38 4.14
CA PRO A 45 -17.68 -5.33 3.21
C PRO A 45 -18.11 -5.08 1.76
N SER A 46 -17.16 -5.14 0.84
CA SER A 46 -17.38 -5.03 -0.60
C SER A 46 -16.55 -6.07 -1.35
N ALA A 47 -17.10 -6.61 -2.41
CA ALA A 47 -16.34 -7.48 -3.32
C ALA A 47 -15.37 -6.69 -4.20
N GLU A 48 -15.69 -5.45 -4.50
CA GLU A 48 -14.93 -4.55 -5.37
C GLU A 48 -13.78 -3.87 -4.64
N ARG A 49 -13.95 -3.58 -3.33
CA ARG A 49 -12.97 -2.89 -2.51
C ARG A 49 -12.62 -3.69 -1.27
N ALA A 50 -11.36 -4.09 -1.17
CA ALA A 50 -10.79 -4.63 0.05
C ALA A 50 -10.73 -3.57 1.16
N GLY A 51 -10.59 -3.98 2.41
CA GLY A 51 -10.35 -3.09 3.55
C GLY A 51 -9.07 -2.27 3.37
N PRO A 52 -8.92 -1.16 4.12
CA PRO A 52 -7.82 -0.21 3.95
C PRO A 52 -6.45 -0.90 4.00
N SER A 53 -5.66 -0.72 2.95
CA SER A 53 -4.28 -1.19 2.90
C SER A 53 -3.52 -0.56 1.75
N CYS A 54 -2.30 -0.12 2.00
CA CYS A 54 -1.38 0.42 1.01
C CYS A 54 -0.03 -0.30 1.07
N ALA A 55 0.61 -0.48 -0.08
CA ALA A 55 2.00 -0.90 -0.16
C ALA A 55 2.85 0.25 -0.72
N VAL A 56 3.90 0.62 0.02
CA VAL A 56 4.96 1.51 -0.44
C VAL A 56 6.12 0.63 -0.89
N ILE A 57 6.48 0.68 -2.17
CA ILE A 57 7.54 -0.11 -2.77
C ILE A 57 8.75 0.79 -3.01
N VAL A 58 9.91 0.37 -2.49
CA VAL A 58 11.19 1.03 -2.73
C VAL A 58 12.20 -0.03 -3.15
N GLY A 59 12.63 0.01 -4.40
CA GLY A 59 13.48 -1.04 -4.95
C GLY A 59 12.82 -2.42 -4.88
N GLU A 60 13.39 -3.31 -4.07
CA GLU A 60 12.84 -4.66 -3.82
C GLU A 60 12.13 -4.75 -2.43
N SER A 61 12.12 -3.67 -1.66
CA SER A 61 11.49 -3.63 -0.34
C SER A 61 10.06 -3.12 -0.41
N VAL A 62 9.17 -3.77 0.32
CA VAL A 62 7.75 -3.44 0.43
C VAL A 62 7.39 -3.17 1.88
N PHE A 63 6.76 -2.03 2.11
CA PHE A 63 6.26 -1.59 3.40
C PHE A 63 4.74 -1.50 3.31
N ILE A 64 4.04 -2.23 4.16
CA ILE A 64 2.57 -2.24 4.17
C ILE A 64 2.08 -1.23 5.21
N VAL A 65 1.11 -0.41 4.85
CA VAL A 65 0.39 0.46 5.78
C VAL A 65 -1.05 -0.01 5.85
N ASP A 66 -1.45 -0.44 7.02
CA ASP A 66 -2.67 -1.14 7.35
C ASP A 66 -2.84 -2.49 6.61
N ALA A 67 -3.55 -3.39 7.25
CA ALA A 67 -3.83 -4.72 6.74
C ALA A 67 -5.32 -5.05 6.91
N GLY A 68 -6.15 -4.35 6.17
CA GLY A 68 -7.58 -4.57 6.17
C GLY A 68 -7.96 -5.89 5.49
N ARG A 69 -9.25 -6.19 5.54
CA ARG A 69 -9.81 -7.42 4.97
C ARG A 69 -9.42 -7.59 3.51
N GLY A 70 -8.83 -8.72 3.15
CA GLY A 70 -8.47 -9.07 1.78
C GLY A 70 -7.08 -8.59 1.33
N THR A 71 -6.29 -7.96 2.18
CA THR A 71 -4.93 -7.48 1.88
C THR A 71 -4.06 -8.57 1.22
N VAL A 72 -4.09 -9.79 1.75
CA VAL A 72 -3.31 -10.93 1.22
C VAL A 72 -3.70 -11.25 -0.22
N MET A 73 -4.99 -11.29 -0.51
CA MET A 73 -5.49 -11.56 -1.86
C MET A 73 -5.10 -10.45 -2.85
N ARG A 74 -5.06 -9.20 -2.37
CA ARG A 74 -4.64 -8.04 -3.18
C ARG A 74 -3.13 -8.02 -3.39
N LEU A 75 -2.32 -8.40 -2.41
CA LEU A 75 -0.87 -8.60 -2.59
C LEU A 75 -0.57 -9.63 -3.67
N ALA A 76 -1.26 -10.78 -3.62
CA ALA A 76 -1.14 -11.83 -4.65
C ALA A 76 -1.56 -11.31 -6.04
N ALA A 77 -2.69 -10.60 -6.14
CA ALA A 77 -3.18 -10.03 -7.40
C ALA A 77 -2.26 -8.90 -7.94
N ALA A 78 -1.57 -8.18 -7.06
CA ALA A 78 -0.58 -7.17 -7.42
C ALA A 78 0.79 -7.78 -7.80
N GLU A 79 0.93 -9.11 -7.73
CA GLU A 79 2.19 -9.85 -7.99
C GLU A 79 3.36 -9.37 -7.10
N ILE A 80 3.04 -8.97 -5.87
CA ILE A 80 4.03 -8.57 -4.87
C ILE A 80 4.55 -9.82 -4.15
N SER A 81 5.86 -10.02 -4.18
CA SER A 81 6.49 -11.17 -3.51
C SER A 81 6.36 -11.09 -1.99
N TRP A 82 6.00 -12.19 -1.34
CA TRP A 82 5.93 -12.30 0.13
C TRP A 82 7.27 -11.99 0.81
N SER A 83 8.38 -12.39 0.19
CA SER A 83 9.73 -12.15 0.72
C SER A 83 10.18 -10.69 0.63
N SER A 84 9.50 -9.88 -0.19
CA SER A 84 9.78 -8.45 -0.30
C SER A 84 9.12 -7.63 0.82
N VAL A 85 8.10 -8.14 1.51
CA VAL A 85 7.46 -7.46 2.65
C VAL A 85 8.44 -7.39 3.81
N LYS A 86 8.84 -6.17 4.17
CA LYS A 86 9.85 -5.90 5.21
C LYS A 86 9.21 -5.50 6.53
N SER A 87 8.14 -4.74 6.50
CA SER A 87 7.48 -4.24 7.70
C SER A 87 6.03 -3.89 7.43
N VAL A 88 5.21 -3.98 8.47
CA VAL A 88 3.80 -3.60 8.46
C VAL A 88 3.59 -2.49 9.49
N PHE A 89 2.95 -1.42 9.08
CA PHE A 89 2.65 -0.24 9.88
C PHE A 89 1.14 -0.12 10.05
N ILE A 90 0.66 -0.17 11.26
CA ILE A 90 -0.77 -0.01 11.58
C ILE A 90 -1.01 1.41 12.05
N THR A 91 -1.97 2.09 11.41
CA THR A 91 -2.31 3.47 11.73
C THR A 91 -3.08 3.57 13.04
N HIS A 92 -4.07 2.73 13.23
CA HIS A 92 -4.89 2.63 14.44
C HIS A 92 -5.57 1.25 14.54
N LEU A 93 -6.28 0.98 15.64
CA LEU A 93 -6.78 -0.37 15.94
C LEU A 93 -8.27 -0.60 15.60
N HIS A 94 -8.86 0.15 14.66
CA HIS A 94 -10.14 -0.26 14.10
C HIS A 94 -9.99 -1.60 13.36
N SER A 95 -11.03 -2.41 13.41
CA SER A 95 -11.02 -3.76 12.86
C SER A 95 -10.74 -3.80 11.37
N ASP A 96 -11.28 -2.88 10.60
CA ASP A 96 -11.11 -2.85 9.15
C ASP A 96 -9.67 -2.51 8.72
N HIS A 97 -8.83 -1.96 9.61
CA HIS A 97 -7.41 -1.73 9.39
C HIS A 97 -6.51 -2.92 9.80
N ILE A 98 -7.06 -3.89 10.56
CA ILE A 98 -6.30 -5.03 11.09
C ILE A 98 -6.92 -6.41 10.78
N ASP A 99 -8.11 -6.48 10.20
CA ASP A 99 -8.83 -7.73 9.90
C ASP A 99 -8.02 -8.72 9.05
N GLY A 100 -7.16 -8.24 8.17
CA GLY A 100 -6.29 -9.04 7.31
C GLY A 100 -4.90 -9.31 7.89
N LEU A 101 -4.57 -8.74 9.05
CA LEU A 101 -3.25 -8.85 9.66
C LEU A 101 -2.86 -10.28 10.03
N PRO A 102 -3.77 -11.11 10.59
CA PRO A 102 -3.47 -12.52 10.87
C PRO A 102 -3.10 -13.29 9.60
N ASP A 103 -3.86 -13.12 8.52
CA ASP A 103 -3.60 -13.78 7.24
C ASP A 103 -2.29 -13.30 6.61
N LEU A 104 -1.97 -11.99 6.72
CA LEU A 104 -0.73 -11.41 6.24
C LEU A 104 0.49 -11.99 6.98
N PHE A 105 0.44 -12.06 8.31
CA PHE A 105 1.48 -12.70 9.12
C PHE A 105 1.71 -14.15 8.68
N HIS A 106 0.63 -14.93 8.61
CA HIS A 106 0.72 -16.35 8.29
C HIS A 106 1.24 -16.60 6.87
N SER A 107 0.80 -15.80 5.90
CA SER A 107 1.24 -15.91 4.49
C SER A 107 2.70 -15.50 4.32
N THR A 108 3.16 -14.44 5.01
CA THR A 108 4.58 -14.03 4.96
C THR A 108 5.50 -15.05 5.63
N TRP A 109 5.05 -15.72 6.69
CA TRP A 109 5.79 -16.81 7.28
C TRP A 109 5.92 -18.01 6.36
N GLN A 110 4.81 -18.46 5.76
CA GLN A 110 4.81 -19.67 4.90
C GLN A 110 5.56 -19.47 3.59
N PHE A 111 5.39 -18.31 2.95
CA PHE A 111 5.82 -18.09 1.57
C PHE A 111 6.88 -16.99 1.44
N GLY A 112 7.27 -16.37 2.55
CA GLY A 112 8.21 -15.26 2.58
C GLY A 112 9.66 -15.67 2.86
N SER A 113 10.38 -14.80 3.57
CA SER A 113 11.81 -14.95 3.84
C SER A 113 12.15 -15.85 5.04
N GLY A 114 11.17 -16.27 5.81
CA GLY A 114 11.39 -16.97 7.09
C GLY A 114 11.97 -16.07 8.19
N MET A 115 12.00 -14.77 7.98
CA MET A 115 12.38 -13.76 8.99
C MET A 115 11.19 -13.40 9.87
N PRO A 116 11.42 -12.87 11.09
CA PRO A 116 10.34 -12.39 11.93
C PRO A 116 9.47 -11.35 11.23
N PHE A 117 8.19 -11.32 11.61
CA PHE A 117 7.24 -10.35 11.09
C PHE A 117 7.42 -9.02 11.84
N GLU A 118 7.89 -7.99 11.15
CA GLU A 118 8.16 -6.66 11.73
C GLU A 118 6.86 -5.84 11.74
N LEU A 119 6.25 -5.67 12.92
CA LEU A 119 4.96 -5.03 13.13
C LEU A 119 5.12 -3.73 13.93
N TYR A 120 4.75 -2.62 13.30
CA TYR A 120 4.74 -1.28 13.90
C TYR A 120 3.29 -0.84 14.13
N GLY A 121 2.96 -0.32 15.30
CA GLY A 121 1.61 0.11 15.56
C GLY A 121 1.43 0.89 16.87
N PRO A 122 0.22 1.43 17.09
CA PRO A 122 -0.12 2.18 18.29
C PRO A 122 -0.05 1.32 19.55
N GLU A 123 -0.17 1.95 20.71
CA GLU A 123 -0.35 1.22 21.97
C GLU A 123 -1.57 0.28 21.87
N GLY A 124 -1.39 -0.97 22.32
CA GLY A 124 -2.37 -2.04 22.16
C GLY A 124 -2.02 -3.02 21.04
N ILE A 125 -1.09 -2.68 20.14
CA ILE A 125 -0.66 -3.58 19.03
C ILE A 125 -0.08 -4.90 19.56
N GLU A 126 0.51 -4.89 20.75
CA GLU A 126 1.02 -6.08 21.41
C GLU A 126 -0.08 -7.11 21.69
N LYS A 127 -1.28 -6.65 22.09
CA LYS A 127 -2.42 -7.55 22.31
C LYS A 127 -2.94 -8.16 21.02
N VAL A 128 -2.87 -7.40 19.93
CA VAL A 128 -3.22 -7.90 18.60
C VAL A 128 -2.24 -8.99 18.17
N ALA A 129 -0.93 -8.74 18.32
CA ALA A 129 0.11 -9.71 17.98
C ALA A 129 0.01 -10.98 18.82
N ASP A 130 -0.16 -10.87 20.15
CA ASP A 130 -0.36 -12.00 21.04
C ASP A 130 -1.61 -12.81 20.65
N GLY A 131 -2.71 -12.11 20.29
CA GLY A 131 -3.94 -12.73 19.81
C GLY A 131 -3.73 -13.50 18.50
N ILE A 132 -2.94 -12.99 17.57
CA ILE A 132 -2.61 -13.67 16.30
C ILE A 132 -1.81 -14.95 16.57
N LEU A 133 -0.78 -14.88 17.41
CA LEU A 133 0.03 -16.04 17.76
C LEU A 133 -0.80 -17.11 18.49
N GLN A 134 -1.68 -16.69 19.38
CA GLN A 134 -2.61 -17.60 20.05
C GLN A 134 -3.63 -18.22 19.08
N PHE A 135 -4.14 -17.46 18.15
CA PHE A 135 -5.08 -17.94 17.13
C PHE A 135 -4.47 -19.02 16.24
N TYR A 136 -3.19 -18.86 15.88
CA TYR A 136 -2.48 -19.81 15.01
C TYR A 136 -1.62 -20.84 15.76
N ASP A 137 -1.64 -20.90 17.08
CA ASP A 137 -0.75 -21.77 17.90
C ASP A 137 -0.71 -23.21 17.37
N ALA A 138 -1.87 -23.82 17.14
CA ALA A 138 -1.96 -25.20 16.65
C ALA A 138 -1.35 -25.35 15.24
N ASP A 139 -1.63 -24.43 14.32
CA ASP A 139 -1.12 -24.47 12.95
C ASP A 139 0.40 -24.20 12.93
N ILE A 140 0.87 -23.25 13.73
CA ILE A 140 2.30 -22.96 13.89
C ILE A 140 3.04 -24.23 14.39
N HIS A 141 2.51 -24.90 15.42
CA HIS A 141 3.10 -26.15 15.90
C HIS A 141 3.15 -27.21 14.81
N ILE A 142 2.06 -27.42 14.08
CA ILE A 142 1.98 -28.42 13.00
C ILE A 142 3.02 -28.14 11.91
N ARG A 143 3.03 -26.93 11.37
CA ARG A 143 3.91 -26.57 10.24
C ARG A 143 5.37 -26.43 10.62
N ARG A 144 5.66 -25.88 11.79
CA ARG A 144 7.03 -25.73 12.30
C ARG A 144 7.63 -27.05 12.75
N ASP A 145 6.86 -27.87 13.50
CA ASP A 145 7.43 -28.98 14.27
C ASP A 145 7.09 -30.36 13.67
N LEU A 146 6.01 -30.51 12.89
CA LEU A 146 5.54 -31.81 12.43
C LEU A 146 5.64 -32.00 10.90
N THR A 147 5.17 -31.05 10.11
CA THR A 147 4.99 -31.23 8.64
C THR A 147 6.07 -30.53 7.82
N GLU A 148 5.88 -29.29 7.43
CA GLU A 148 6.73 -28.57 6.48
C GLU A 148 8.10 -28.15 7.03
N LYS A 149 8.30 -28.19 8.36
CA LYS A 149 9.51 -27.73 9.06
C LYS A 149 9.85 -26.28 8.73
N LEU A 150 8.83 -25.43 8.70
CA LEU A 150 9.01 -24.01 8.39
C LEU A 150 9.97 -23.33 9.38
N PRO A 151 10.69 -22.27 8.95
CA PRO A 151 11.64 -21.58 9.80
C PRO A 151 11.01 -21.07 11.11
N PRO A 152 11.50 -21.45 12.29
CA PRO A 152 10.91 -21.04 13.58
C PRO A 152 10.84 -19.52 13.73
N ARG A 153 11.87 -18.80 13.28
CA ARG A 153 11.93 -17.34 13.36
C ARG A 153 10.83 -16.64 12.58
N GLY A 154 10.36 -17.21 11.47
CA GLY A 154 9.26 -16.63 10.69
C GLY A 154 7.92 -16.68 11.42
N ALA A 155 7.78 -17.52 12.46
CA ALA A 155 6.62 -17.55 13.34
C ALA A 155 6.70 -16.53 14.51
N GLU A 156 7.72 -15.68 14.53
CA GLU A 156 7.87 -14.62 15.52
C GLU A 156 7.32 -13.31 15.01
N ILE A 157 6.72 -12.50 15.90
CA ILE A 157 6.30 -11.12 15.61
C ILE A 157 7.16 -10.17 16.45
N ASN A 158 7.96 -9.34 15.77
CA ASN A 158 8.70 -8.26 16.41
C ASN A 158 7.81 -7.00 16.45
N MET A 159 7.38 -6.63 17.64
CA MET A 159 6.46 -5.52 17.86
C MET A 159 7.20 -4.23 18.16
N HIS A 160 6.84 -3.15 17.48
CA HIS A 160 7.40 -1.82 17.66
C HIS A 160 6.30 -0.82 17.97
N LYS A 161 6.25 -0.33 19.21
CA LYS A 161 5.28 0.72 19.59
C LYS A 161 5.62 2.03 18.91
N VAL A 162 4.66 2.59 18.22
CA VAL A 162 4.75 3.88 17.54
C VAL A 162 4.38 5.01 18.48
N ARG A 163 5.05 6.14 18.35
CA ARG A 163 4.77 7.40 19.04
C ARG A 163 4.88 8.56 18.06
N ASP A 164 4.29 9.69 18.42
CA ASP A 164 4.37 10.91 17.63
C ASP A 164 5.82 11.33 17.35
N ALA A 165 6.05 11.76 16.12
CA ALA A 165 7.35 12.20 15.59
C ALA A 165 8.47 11.13 15.65
N MET A 166 8.14 9.85 15.87
CA MET A 166 9.15 8.78 15.79
C MET A 166 9.64 8.61 14.35
N VAL A 167 10.96 8.38 14.24
CA VAL A 167 11.65 8.16 12.96
C VAL A 167 12.27 6.78 12.97
N TYR A 168 12.01 6.02 11.92
CA TYR A 168 12.61 4.73 11.65
C TYR A 168 13.46 4.84 10.38
N ASN A 169 14.70 4.36 10.45
CA ASN A 169 15.56 4.22 9.27
C ASN A 169 15.62 2.74 8.92
N LEU A 170 15.06 2.40 7.78
CA LEU A 170 14.91 1.03 7.32
C LEU A 170 15.84 0.75 6.13
N PRO A 171 15.97 -0.52 5.68
CA PRO A 171 16.71 -0.87 4.48
C PRO A 171 16.35 0.00 3.27
N ASP A 172 17.22 0.03 2.26
CA ASP A 172 17.07 0.80 1.02
C ASP A 172 16.98 2.32 1.21
N ASN A 173 17.59 2.84 2.32
CA ASN A 173 17.60 4.26 2.69
C ASN A 173 16.19 4.85 2.85
N VAL A 174 15.24 4.03 3.26
CA VAL A 174 13.89 4.48 3.57
C VAL A 174 13.84 5.06 4.97
N ARG A 175 13.44 6.30 5.07
CA ARG A 175 13.13 6.97 6.33
C ARG A 175 11.63 7.06 6.49
N ILE A 176 11.10 6.52 7.59
CA ILE A 176 9.67 6.57 7.91
C ILE A 176 9.48 7.44 9.14
N THR A 177 8.60 8.43 9.05
CA THR A 177 8.23 9.28 10.18
C THR A 177 6.77 9.03 10.51
N ALA A 178 6.50 8.58 11.73
CA ALA A 178 5.15 8.49 12.27
C ALA A 178 4.73 9.86 12.82
N PHE A 179 3.46 10.22 12.68
CA PHE A 179 2.91 11.45 13.27
C PHE A 179 1.50 11.20 13.78
N ALA A 180 1.20 11.74 14.96
CA ALA A 180 -0.13 11.59 15.55
C ALA A 180 -1.17 12.34 14.73
N VAL A 181 -2.32 11.70 14.55
CA VAL A 181 -3.52 12.27 13.91
C VAL A 181 -4.69 12.25 14.90
N ASP A 182 -5.70 13.07 14.66
CA ASP A 182 -6.92 13.11 15.48
C ASP A 182 -7.99 12.22 14.85
N HIS A 183 -8.21 11.08 15.45
CA HIS A 183 -9.30 10.16 15.09
C HIS A 183 -10.18 9.82 16.30
N HIS A 184 -10.27 10.78 17.28
CA HIS A 184 -11.08 10.56 18.49
C HIS A 184 -12.50 10.06 18.17
N PRO A 185 -13.03 9.02 18.86
CA PRO A 185 -12.51 8.46 20.13
C PRO A 185 -11.47 7.34 20.00
N VAL A 186 -10.98 7.03 18.79
CA VAL A 186 -9.98 5.98 18.57
C VAL A 186 -8.58 6.56 18.69
N GLU A 187 -7.98 6.33 19.83
CA GLU A 187 -6.65 6.87 20.17
C GLU A 187 -5.76 5.80 20.80
N PRO A 188 -4.43 5.83 20.52
CA PRO A 188 -3.78 6.74 19.59
C PRO A 188 -3.93 6.31 18.13
N ALA A 189 -3.90 7.29 17.21
CA ALA A 189 -3.92 7.10 15.77
C ALA A 189 -2.74 7.84 15.11
N PHE A 190 -2.19 7.26 14.04
CA PHE A 190 -0.99 7.77 13.38
C PHE A 190 -1.12 7.78 11.85
N GLY A 191 -0.52 8.79 11.23
CA GLY A 191 -0.13 8.76 9.83
C GLY A 191 1.36 8.44 9.70
N TYR A 192 1.79 8.11 8.48
CA TYR A 192 3.16 7.76 8.16
C TYR A 192 3.65 8.51 6.94
N ARG A 193 4.85 9.11 7.06
CA ARG A 193 5.57 9.70 5.95
C ARG A 193 6.76 8.81 5.59
N PHE A 194 6.84 8.42 4.34
CA PHE A 194 7.94 7.67 3.74
C PHE A 194 8.77 8.61 2.89
N ASP A 195 10.07 8.69 3.17
CA ASP A 195 11.02 9.47 2.39
C ASP A 195 12.15 8.55 1.88
N THR A 196 12.52 8.70 0.60
CA THR A 196 13.71 8.10 0.03
C THR A 196 14.36 9.09 -0.95
N GLY A 197 15.53 9.67 -0.58
CA GLY A 197 16.12 10.75 -1.33
C GLY A 197 15.14 11.91 -1.55
N PRO A 198 14.85 12.28 -2.81
CA PRO A 198 13.93 13.39 -3.12
C PRO A 198 12.46 12.98 -3.14
N SER A 199 12.12 11.70 -2.99
CA SER A 199 10.77 11.17 -3.16
C SER A 199 10.07 10.97 -1.82
N SER A 200 8.77 11.30 -1.75
CA SER A 200 7.99 11.17 -0.52
C SER A 200 6.54 10.75 -0.75
N ILE A 201 6.06 9.85 0.12
CA ILE A 201 4.65 9.44 0.21
C ILE A 201 4.19 9.68 1.65
N VAL A 202 3.05 10.34 1.83
CA VAL A 202 2.38 10.48 3.13
C VAL A 202 1.06 9.73 3.10
N ILE A 203 0.81 8.90 4.10
CA ILE A 203 -0.43 8.13 4.28
C ILE A 203 -1.01 8.53 5.62
N THR A 204 -2.22 9.07 5.62
CA THR A 204 -2.82 9.67 6.83
C THR A 204 -3.40 8.65 7.79
N GLY A 205 -3.86 7.49 7.31
CA GLY A 205 -4.87 6.72 8.03
C GLY A 205 -6.17 7.51 8.13
N ASP A 206 -7.01 7.16 9.09
CA ASP A 206 -8.28 7.83 9.35
C ASP A 206 -8.06 9.01 10.28
N MET A 207 -8.69 10.15 9.97
CA MET A 207 -8.47 11.36 10.76
C MET A 207 -9.50 12.47 10.48
N ARG A 208 -9.72 13.32 11.47
CA ARG A 208 -10.25 14.65 11.26
C ARG A 208 -9.17 15.62 10.80
N PRO A 209 -9.54 16.79 10.22
CA PRO A 209 -8.55 17.82 9.91
C PRO A 209 -7.66 18.13 11.12
N ASN A 210 -6.33 18.02 10.95
CA ASN A 210 -5.36 18.07 12.04
C ASN A 210 -4.12 18.88 11.64
N PRO A 211 -3.64 19.81 12.49
CA PRO A 211 -2.45 20.63 12.22
C PRO A 211 -1.17 19.84 12.01
N ASN A 212 -1.02 18.65 12.61
CA ASN A 212 0.16 17.82 12.41
C ASN A 212 0.31 17.41 10.95
N LEU A 213 -0.79 17.12 10.25
CA LEU A 213 -0.74 16.78 8.84
C LEU A 213 -0.09 17.90 8.01
N ASP A 214 -0.39 19.15 8.31
CA ASP A 214 0.21 20.29 7.61
C ASP A 214 1.75 20.28 7.66
N ARG A 215 2.28 19.93 8.84
CA ARG A 215 3.72 19.84 9.08
C ARG A 215 4.36 18.63 8.41
N PHE A 216 3.75 17.45 8.57
CA PHE A 216 4.36 16.21 8.12
C PHE A 216 4.09 15.90 6.64
N ALA A 217 3.05 16.49 6.04
CA ALA A 217 2.76 16.33 4.61
C ALA A 217 3.39 17.42 3.75
N GLU A 218 4.07 18.44 4.31
CA GLU A 218 4.63 19.54 3.53
C GLU A 218 5.55 19.01 2.42
N GLY A 219 5.26 19.44 1.17
CA GLY A 219 5.99 19.09 -0.03
C GLY A 219 5.90 17.62 -0.45
N ALA A 220 4.94 16.85 0.06
CA ALA A 220 4.78 15.45 -0.32
C ALA A 220 4.56 15.30 -1.84
N ASP A 221 5.23 14.31 -2.44
CA ASP A 221 4.95 13.95 -3.83
C ASP A 221 3.56 13.32 -3.95
N ILE A 222 3.22 12.44 -3.01
CA ILE A 222 1.91 11.80 -2.92
C ILE A 222 1.39 11.97 -1.50
N LEU A 223 0.18 12.54 -1.36
CA LEU A 223 -0.60 12.51 -0.14
C LEU A 223 -1.76 11.52 -0.35
N VAL A 224 -1.75 10.42 0.41
CA VAL A 224 -2.84 9.44 0.48
C VAL A 224 -3.72 9.81 1.67
N HIS A 225 -4.97 10.11 1.42
CA HIS A 225 -5.90 10.59 2.43
C HIS A 225 -7.23 9.85 2.34
N GLU A 226 -7.82 9.53 3.47
CA GLU A 226 -9.19 9.04 3.51
C GLU A 226 -10.18 10.09 2.98
N ALA A 227 -11.36 9.66 2.59
CA ALA A 227 -12.36 10.62 2.15
C ALA A 227 -13.79 10.11 2.30
N TYR A 228 -14.65 10.93 2.91
CA TYR A 228 -16.09 10.73 2.74
C TYR A 228 -16.71 11.76 1.80
N VAL A 229 -17.86 11.40 1.25
CA VAL A 229 -18.76 12.32 0.54
C VAL A 229 -20.16 12.21 1.13
N ARG A 230 -20.82 13.35 1.30
CA ARG A 230 -22.23 13.40 1.64
C ARG A 230 -23.03 13.61 0.37
N GLY A 231 -23.99 12.73 0.11
CA GLY A 231 -24.87 12.83 -1.05
C GLY A 231 -25.66 11.53 -1.28
N GLY A 232 -26.91 11.64 -1.75
CA GLY A 232 -27.84 10.53 -1.93
C GLY A 232 -28.67 10.20 -0.70
N ALA A 233 -29.49 9.16 -0.77
CA ALA A 233 -30.51 8.80 0.23
C ALA A 233 -29.97 8.39 1.63
N GLN A 234 -28.63 8.30 1.78
CA GLN A 234 -27.97 7.97 3.08
C GLN A 234 -27.45 9.21 3.83
N ALA A 235 -27.70 10.41 3.31
CA ALA A 235 -27.26 11.66 3.94
C ALA A 235 -28.18 12.13 5.08
N GLU A 236 -29.23 11.38 5.37
CA GLU A 236 -30.15 11.70 6.48
C GLU A 236 -29.48 11.28 7.78
N ASN A 237 -29.31 12.24 8.66
CA ASN A 237 -28.78 12.08 10.00
C ASN A 237 -29.56 10.98 10.73
N ASP A 238 -28.90 9.88 11.05
CA ASP A 238 -29.41 8.98 12.06
C ASP A 238 -29.17 9.63 13.42
N GLU A 239 -30.15 10.44 13.86
CA GLU A 239 -30.12 11.11 15.16
C GLU A 239 -30.15 10.14 16.36
N SER A 240 -30.27 8.83 16.09
CA SER A 240 -30.30 7.79 17.11
C SER A 240 -28.94 7.52 17.76
N HIS A 241 -27.83 7.94 17.09
CA HIS A 241 -26.46 7.77 17.61
C HIS A 241 -25.80 9.13 17.84
N PRO A 242 -25.16 9.34 19.03
CA PRO A 242 -24.48 10.58 19.36
C PRO A 242 -23.25 10.87 18.50
N TRP A 243 -22.74 9.84 17.79
CA TRP A 243 -21.60 9.92 16.89
C TRP A 243 -21.97 9.31 15.55
N THR A 244 -21.69 10.03 14.47
CA THR A 244 -21.78 9.51 13.11
C THR A 244 -20.37 9.30 12.56
N ILE A 245 -20.22 8.42 11.55
CA ILE A 245 -18.94 8.20 10.89
C ILE A 245 -18.31 9.52 10.38
N TYR A 246 -19.11 10.51 10.07
CA TYR A 246 -18.66 11.83 9.60
C TYR A 246 -18.01 12.70 10.68
N ASP A 247 -18.19 12.36 11.96
CA ASP A 247 -17.69 13.18 13.06
C ASP A 247 -16.21 12.92 13.36
N TYR A 248 -15.64 11.81 12.86
CA TYR A 248 -14.25 11.42 13.09
C TYR A 248 -13.47 11.07 11.81
N HIS A 249 -14.03 11.40 10.65
CA HIS A 249 -13.39 11.26 9.34
C HIS A 249 -13.32 12.62 8.61
N SER A 250 -12.55 12.68 7.54
CA SER A 250 -12.42 13.85 6.68
C SER A 250 -13.24 13.72 5.39
N SER A 251 -13.92 14.78 5.01
CA SER A 251 -14.58 14.86 3.71
C SER A 251 -13.54 14.96 2.57
N ALA A 252 -13.93 14.59 1.35
CA ALA A 252 -13.09 14.77 0.16
C ALA A 252 -12.65 16.23 -0.05
N ARG A 253 -13.50 17.21 0.34
CA ARG A 253 -13.17 18.63 0.32
C ARG A 253 -12.07 18.98 1.34
N GLU A 254 -12.10 18.38 2.54
CA GLU A 254 -11.08 18.58 3.56
C GLU A 254 -9.76 17.92 3.18
N ALA A 255 -9.81 16.72 2.58
CA ALA A 255 -8.64 16.07 2.00
C ALA A 255 -7.99 16.94 0.90
N GLY A 256 -8.80 17.56 0.04
CA GLY A 256 -8.33 18.54 -0.95
C GLY A 256 -7.66 19.76 -0.29
N ARG A 257 -8.26 20.31 0.77
CA ARG A 257 -7.68 21.45 1.53
C ARG A 257 -6.35 21.07 2.17
N ALA A 258 -6.24 19.86 2.73
CA ALA A 258 -5.01 19.36 3.31
C ALA A 258 -3.90 19.23 2.23
N ALA A 259 -4.24 18.69 1.05
CA ALA A 259 -3.31 18.57 -0.06
C ALA A 259 -2.82 19.92 -0.59
N GLU A 260 -3.71 20.91 -0.70
CA GLU A 260 -3.34 22.27 -1.11
C GLU A 260 -2.40 22.93 -0.09
N LYS A 261 -2.72 22.83 1.20
CA LYS A 261 -1.91 23.38 2.28
C LYS A 261 -0.54 22.73 2.38
N ALA A 262 -0.49 21.41 2.21
CA ALA A 262 0.74 20.63 2.17
C ALA A 262 1.55 20.87 0.89
N LYS A 263 1.01 21.53 -0.12
CA LYS A 263 1.63 21.66 -1.46
C LYS A 263 1.95 20.29 -2.07
N ALA A 264 1.09 19.30 -1.83
CA ALA A 264 1.26 17.97 -2.36
C ALA A 264 1.17 17.99 -3.90
N LYS A 265 1.96 17.15 -4.58
CA LYS A 265 1.89 17.08 -6.06
C LYS A 265 0.69 16.25 -6.52
N ILE A 266 0.39 15.18 -5.80
CA ILE A 266 -0.73 14.28 -6.08
C ILE A 266 -1.50 14.03 -4.79
N LEU A 267 -2.83 14.20 -4.82
CA LEU A 267 -3.76 13.72 -3.79
C LEU A 267 -4.35 12.40 -4.26
N VAL A 268 -4.22 11.37 -3.45
CA VAL A 268 -4.85 10.06 -3.65
C VAL A 268 -5.89 9.85 -2.57
N LEU A 269 -7.16 9.70 -2.96
CA LEU A 269 -8.25 9.44 -2.06
C LEU A 269 -8.44 7.92 -1.87
N THR A 270 -8.48 7.47 -0.64
CA THR A 270 -8.69 6.07 -0.25
C THR A 270 -9.71 5.99 0.89
N HIS A 271 -9.95 4.80 1.46
CA HIS A 271 -10.93 4.63 2.53
C HIS A 271 -12.24 5.36 2.20
N LEU A 272 -12.79 5.04 1.02
CA LEU A 272 -13.88 5.82 0.42
C LEU A 272 -15.22 5.55 1.10
N ILE A 273 -15.86 6.59 1.63
CA ILE A 273 -17.12 6.50 2.38
C ILE A 273 -18.21 7.33 1.68
N PRO A 274 -19.34 6.71 1.28
CA PRO A 274 -19.52 5.26 1.13
C PRO A 274 -18.76 4.71 -0.09
N GLY A 275 -18.27 3.47 0.00
CA GLY A 275 -17.42 2.86 -1.03
C GLY A 275 -18.09 2.66 -2.39
N ASN A 276 -19.41 2.73 -2.46
CA ASN A 276 -20.22 2.64 -3.68
C ASN A 276 -20.66 3.99 -4.25
N ALA A 277 -20.25 5.11 -3.64
CA ALA A 277 -20.54 6.42 -4.21
C ALA A 277 -19.82 6.61 -5.54
N PRO A 278 -20.43 7.33 -6.52
CA PRO A 278 -19.74 7.66 -7.76
C PRO A 278 -18.42 8.39 -7.49
N GLU A 279 -17.35 7.94 -8.11
CA GLU A 279 -16.01 8.56 -7.96
C GLU A 279 -16.01 10.05 -8.28
N GLN A 280 -16.90 10.48 -9.18
CA GLN A 280 -17.05 11.88 -9.55
C GLN A 280 -17.39 12.76 -8.33
N TYR A 281 -18.14 12.26 -7.35
CA TYR A 281 -18.50 13.03 -6.15
C TYR A 281 -17.27 13.33 -5.30
N PHE A 282 -16.37 12.35 -5.14
CA PHE A 282 -15.10 12.56 -4.44
C PHE A 282 -14.22 13.56 -5.19
N LEU A 283 -14.13 13.38 -6.51
CA LEU A 283 -13.33 14.24 -7.37
C LEU A 283 -13.83 15.70 -7.34
N ASP A 284 -15.13 15.91 -7.47
CA ASP A 284 -15.73 17.25 -7.51
C ASP A 284 -15.49 17.98 -6.18
N GLN A 285 -15.75 17.33 -5.05
CA GLN A 285 -15.55 17.93 -3.73
C GLN A 285 -14.08 18.22 -3.42
N ALA A 286 -13.16 17.31 -3.76
CA ALA A 286 -11.73 17.56 -3.56
C ALA A 286 -11.24 18.69 -4.49
N ARG A 287 -11.76 18.78 -5.70
CA ARG A 287 -11.42 19.82 -6.69
C ARG A 287 -11.83 21.23 -6.26
N GLU A 288 -12.78 21.36 -5.37
CA GLU A 288 -13.16 22.68 -4.83
C GLU A 288 -12.01 23.35 -4.06
N THR A 289 -11.11 22.57 -3.49
CA THR A 289 -10.05 23.07 -2.59
C THR A 289 -8.64 22.72 -3.02
N PHE A 290 -8.43 21.81 -3.99
CA PHE A 290 -7.11 21.41 -4.48
C PHE A 290 -7.03 21.50 -6.01
N ARG A 291 -5.96 22.16 -6.51
CA ARG A 291 -5.75 22.36 -7.95
C ARG A 291 -4.76 21.36 -8.58
N GLY A 292 -4.05 20.61 -7.76
CA GLY A 292 -3.11 19.58 -8.21
C GLY A 292 -3.78 18.35 -8.82
N LYS A 293 -3.01 17.30 -9.04
CA LYS A 293 -3.52 16.01 -9.54
C LYS A 293 -4.28 15.29 -8.44
N ILE A 294 -5.54 14.91 -8.70
CA ILE A 294 -6.37 14.11 -7.81
C ILE A 294 -6.58 12.73 -8.44
N VAL A 295 -6.44 11.70 -7.64
CA VAL A 295 -6.71 10.31 -7.97
C VAL A 295 -7.72 9.76 -6.98
N VAL A 296 -8.89 9.32 -7.44
CA VAL A 296 -9.80 8.53 -6.62
C VAL A 296 -9.33 7.08 -6.67
N GLY A 297 -8.95 6.53 -5.52
CA GLY A 297 -8.30 5.23 -5.42
C GLY A 297 -9.23 4.08 -5.82
N ARG A 298 -8.64 3.10 -6.47
CA ARG A 298 -9.21 1.77 -6.71
C ARG A 298 -8.18 0.73 -6.30
N ASP A 299 -8.65 -0.42 -5.85
CA ASP A 299 -7.77 -1.53 -5.52
C ASP A 299 -6.84 -1.87 -6.69
N LEU A 300 -5.61 -2.24 -6.38
CA LEU A 300 -4.53 -2.60 -7.31
C LEU A 300 -4.01 -1.44 -8.18
N MET A 301 -4.44 -0.19 -7.94
CA MET A 301 -3.80 0.97 -8.59
C MET A 301 -2.34 1.07 -8.18
N ARG A 302 -1.48 1.27 -9.18
CA ARG A 302 -0.05 1.57 -9.04
C ARG A 302 0.20 3.03 -9.39
N ILE A 303 0.83 3.76 -8.50
CA ILE A 303 1.09 5.20 -8.64
C ILE A 303 2.59 5.45 -8.39
N PRO A 304 3.39 5.58 -9.45
CA PRO A 304 4.80 5.92 -9.31
C PRO A 304 4.95 7.33 -8.76
N VAL A 305 5.92 7.54 -7.87
CA VAL A 305 6.24 8.88 -7.36
C VAL A 305 6.84 9.71 -8.48
N PRO A 306 6.36 10.93 -8.75
CA PRO A 306 6.90 11.81 -9.77
C PRO A 306 8.40 12.11 -9.54
N GLY A 307 9.22 11.91 -10.58
CA GLY A 307 10.67 12.17 -10.49
C GLY A 307 11.50 11.04 -9.88
N SER A 308 10.88 9.94 -9.46
CA SER A 308 11.59 8.74 -8.99
C SER A 308 12.13 7.86 -10.13
N MET A 309 11.83 8.21 -11.38
CA MET A 309 12.45 7.60 -12.55
C MET A 309 13.79 8.30 -12.81
N ASN A 310 14.82 7.78 -12.22
CA ASN A 310 16.27 8.04 -12.37
C ASN A 310 16.81 9.46 -12.50
N GLN A 311 17.67 9.76 -11.58
CA GLN A 311 18.91 10.48 -11.86
C GLN A 311 20.05 9.48 -12.11
#